data_38b4b01e36c76851d189298d62006989
#
_entry.id   38b4b01e36c76851d189298d62006989
#
_cell.length_a   1.000
_cell.length_b   1.000
_cell.length_c   1.000
_cell.angle_alpha   90.00
_cell.angle_beta   90.00
_cell.angle_gamma   90.00
#
_symmetry.space_group_name_H-M   'P 1'
#
loop_
_entity.id
_entity.type
_entity.pdbx_description
1 polymer ?
#
loop_
_entity_poly.entity_id
_entity_poly.type
_entity_poly.pdbx_seq_one_letter_code
_entity_poly.pdbx_strand_id
1 'polypeptide(L)'
;MSTKTTRVVVGVSPTLAGLAAIRVAVDEARLHGAELIAVRAWAFKSGWRDGATRIWRQEIARQAEHTLTAAFSAAMGGPPDDLSVQMIVCEGLPEKVLVAQADRADDLLVIGAPESGWHLNRTVVVRYCARRARCRLLVVPPPELARVGRTGSLARSLRREADGFARANVNR
;
A
#
# COMPACT_ATOMS: atom_id res chain seq x y z
N MET A 1 -27.32 10.46 8.65
CA MET A 1 -27.10 9.30 9.53
C MET A 1 -25.68 8.80 9.28
N SER A 2 -24.81 8.91 10.27
CA SER A 2 -23.43 8.41 10.15
C SER A 2 -23.48 6.89 10.21
N THR A 3 -23.18 6.22 9.09
CA THR A 3 -23.11 4.75 9.05
C THR A 3 -21.94 4.32 9.92
N LYS A 4 -22.19 3.54 10.96
CA LYS A 4 -21.14 3.02 11.84
C LYS A 4 -20.23 2.13 11.01
N THR A 5 -18.94 2.43 10.95
CA THR A 5 -17.96 1.57 10.28
C THR A 5 -17.76 0.30 11.09
N THR A 6 -17.91 -0.85 10.45
CA THR A 6 -17.74 -2.16 11.11
C THR A 6 -16.43 -2.83 10.73
N ARG A 7 -15.90 -2.54 9.52
CA ARG A 7 -14.62 -3.04 9.05
C ARG A 7 -13.82 -1.93 8.38
N VAL A 8 -12.52 -1.90 8.64
CA VAL A 8 -11.57 -1.06 7.92
C VAL A 8 -10.70 -1.97 7.05
N VAL A 9 -10.77 -1.78 5.74
CA VAL A 9 -9.97 -2.54 4.77
C VAL A 9 -8.82 -1.67 4.29
N VAL A 10 -7.58 -2.11 4.45
CA VAL A 10 -6.40 -1.36 4.01
C VAL A 10 -5.62 -2.08 2.93
N GLY A 11 -5.38 -1.38 1.82
CA GLY A 11 -4.49 -1.84 0.76
C GLY A 11 -3.02 -1.65 1.14
N VAL A 12 -2.31 -2.75 1.37
CA VAL A 12 -0.93 -2.71 1.85
C VAL A 12 0.07 -2.61 0.70
N SER A 13 0.92 -1.59 0.75
CA SER A 13 2.07 -1.43 -0.14
C SER A 13 3.29 -0.92 0.64
N PRO A 14 4.54 -1.30 0.23
CA PRO A 14 5.77 -0.92 0.93
C PRO A 14 6.23 0.51 0.59
N THR A 15 5.31 1.40 0.21
CA THR A 15 5.58 2.80 -0.10
C THR A 15 5.33 3.68 1.11
N LEU A 16 5.91 4.88 1.14
CA LEU A 16 5.68 5.81 2.25
C LEU A 16 4.20 6.15 2.43
N ALA A 17 3.45 6.33 1.34
CA ALA A 17 2.00 6.52 1.40
C ALA A 17 1.28 5.24 1.85
N GLY A 18 1.75 4.06 1.46
CA GLY A 18 1.21 2.78 1.92
C GLY A 18 1.44 2.55 3.42
N LEU A 19 2.62 2.87 3.93
CA LEU A 19 2.92 2.79 5.37
C LEU A 19 2.09 3.81 6.16
N ALA A 20 1.90 5.03 5.63
CA ALA A 20 1.00 6.01 6.24
C ALA A 20 -0.46 5.52 6.24
N ALA A 21 -0.90 4.86 5.16
CA ALA A 21 -2.25 4.28 5.07
C ALA A 21 -2.49 3.19 6.13
N ILE A 22 -1.49 2.37 6.45
CA ILE A 22 -1.59 1.37 7.54
C ILE A 22 -1.85 2.07 8.87
N ARG A 23 -1.07 3.12 9.22
CA ARG A 23 -1.26 3.87 10.46
C ARG A 23 -2.66 4.48 10.56
N VAL A 24 -3.09 5.14 9.50
CA VAL A 24 -4.42 5.75 9.42
C VAL A 24 -5.53 4.69 9.55
N ALA A 25 -5.37 3.53 8.90
CA ALA A 25 -6.35 2.45 8.98
C ALA A 25 -6.46 1.86 10.40
N VAL A 26 -5.35 1.75 11.11
CA VAL A 26 -5.32 1.32 12.52
C VAL A 26 -6.03 2.34 13.40
N ASP A 27 -5.76 3.64 13.21
CA ASP A 27 -6.42 4.72 13.97
C ASP A 27 -7.93 4.76 13.70
N GLU A 28 -8.35 4.60 12.45
CA GLU A 28 -9.77 4.50 12.08
C GLU A 28 -10.44 3.25 12.68
N ALA A 29 -9.76 2.11 12.68
CA ALA A 29 -10.28 0.89 13.29
C ALA A 29 -10.48 1.05 14.81
N ARG A 30 -9.52 1.69 15.50
CA ARG A 30 -9.65 2.03 16.93
C ARG A 30 -10.79 2.99 17.18
N LEU A 31 -10.87 4.06 16.39
CA LEU A 31 -11.91 5.09 16.54
C LEU A 31 -13.32 4.51 16.42
N HIS A 32 -13.50 3.55 15.51
CA HIS A 32 -14.82 2.96 15.25
C HIS A 32 -15.07 1.65 16.01
N GLY A 33 -14.07 1.09 16.70
CA GLY A 33 -14.14 -0.26 17.27
C GLY A 33 -14.36 -1.32 16.19
N ALA A 34 -13.71 -1.14 15.03
CA ALA A 34 -13.89 -1.94 13.84
C ALA A 34 -12.79 -2.98 13.70
N GLU A 35 -13.08 -4.07 12.98
CA GLU A 35 -12.07 -5.04 12.54
C GLU A 35 -11.18 -4.43 11.46
N LEU A 36 -9.87 -4.69 11.52
CA LEU A 36 -8.91 -4.28 10.50
C LEU A 36 -8.59 -5.44 9.54
N ILE A 37 -8.84 -5.24 8.25
CA ILE A 37 -8.54 -6.20 7.19
C ILE A 37 -7.39 -5.64 6.34
N ALA A 38 -6.20 -6.20 6.49
CA ALA A 38 -5.01 -5.81 5.75
C ALA A 38 -4.84 -6.67 4.51
N VAL A 39 -4.91 -6.06 3.34
CA VAL A 39 -4.97 -6.77 2.06
C VAL A 39 -3.73 -6.50 1.23
N ARG A 40 -3.02 -7.56 0.83
CA ARG A 40 -1.95 -7.53 -0.15
C ARG A 40 -2.35 -8.32 -1.38
N ALA A 41 -2.53 -7.65 -2.49
CA ALA A 41 -2.76 -8.29 -3.78
C ALA A 41 -1.43 -8.52 -4.52
N TRP A 42 -1.35 -9.63 -5.24
CA TRP A 42 -0.27 -9.94 -6.16
C TRP A 42 -0.82 -10.50 -7.46
N ALA A 43 -0.15 -10.24 -8.58
CA ALA A 43 -0.56 -10.74 -9.88
C ALA A 43 0.66 -11.08 -10.72
N PHE A 44 0.51 -12.09 -11.58
CA PHE A 44 1.49 -12.35 -12.63
C PHE A 44 1.44 -11.24 -13.68
N LYS A 45 2.59 -10.81 -14.17
CA LYS A 45 2.65 -9.99 -15.38
C LYS A 45 2.13 -10.83 -16.55
N SER A 46 1.26 -10.25 -17.37
CA SER A 46 0.74 -10.89 -18.59
C SER A 46 1.90 -11.34 -19.48
N GLY A 47 1.93 -12.59 -19.86
CA GLY A 47 3.03 -13.23 -20.60
C GLY A 47 3.65 -14.44 -19.89
N TRP A 48 3.43 -14.58 -18.58
CA TRP A 48 3.91 -15.73 -17.78
C TRP A 48 2.79 -16.70 -17.41
N ARG A 49 1.55 -16.50 -17.93
CA ARG A 49 0.38 -17.27 -17.52
C ARG A 49 0.47 -18.75 -17.89
N ASP A 50 1.14 -19.08 -18.97
CA ASP A 50 1.14 -20.46 -19.50
C ASP A 50 2.30 -21.32 -18.99
N GLY A 51 3.28 -20.74 -18.29
CA GLY A 51 4.49 -21.45 -17.80
C GLY A 51 4.74 -21.36 -16.30
N ALA A 52 3.93 -20.61 -15.55
CA ALA A 52 4.12 -20.46 -14.11
C ALA A 52 3.69 -21.74 -13.39
N THR A 53 4.69 -22.52 -12.98
CA THR A 53 4.47 -23.72 -12.18
C THR A 53 3.85 -23.38 -10.83
N ARG A 54 3.21 -24.36 -10.17
CA ARG A 54 2.69 -24.22 -8.79
C ARG A 54 3.76 -23.64 -7.85
N ILE A 55 5.02 -24.03 -8.04
CA ILE A 55 6.17 -23.57 -7.22
C ILE A 55 6.35 -22.05 -7.31
N TRP A 56 6.30 -21.47 -8.52
CA TRP A 56 6.44 -20.02 -8.70
C TRP A 56 5.27 -19.23 -8.09
N ARG A 57 4.04 -19.76 -8.19
CA ARG A 57 2.87 -19.15 -7.55
C ARG A 57 3.01 -19.13 -6.03
N GLN A 58 3.45 -20.24 -5.45
CA GLN A 58 3.67 -20.34 -4.01
C GLN A 58 4.76 -19.37 -3.54
N GLU A 59 5.85 -19.24 -4.30
CA GLU A 59 6.93 -18.32 -3.96
C GLU A 59 6.49 -16.85 -4.01
N ILE A 60 5.72 -16.44 -5.04
CA ILE A 60 5.18 -15.08 -5.14
C ILE A 60 4.18 -14.81 -4.00
N ALA A 61 3.32 -15.76 -3.68
CA ALA A 61 2.38 -15.64 -2.56
C ALA A 61 3.13 -15.47 -1.22
N ARG A 62 4.16 -16.29 -0.96
CA ARG A 62 5.02 -16.18 0.21
C ARG A 62 5.74 -14.82 0.28
N GLN A 63 6.24 -14.33 -0.84
CA GLN A 63 6.84 -13.00 -0.91
C GLN A 63 5.83 -11.88 -0.63
N ALA A 64 4.58 -12.05 -1.05
CA ALA A 64 3.50 -11.10 -0.74
C ALA A 64 3.14 -11.12 0.75
N GLU A 65 3.12 -12.28 1.40
CA GLU A 65 2.94 -12.42 2.86
C GLU A 65 4.08 -11.74 3.64
N HIS A 66 5.32 -12.00 3.23
CA HIS A 66 6.48 -11.34 3.83
C HIS A 66 6.39 -9.81 3.68
N THR A 67 6.01 -9.32 2.50
CA THR A 67 5.83 -7.89 2.25
C THR A 67 4.73 -7.29 3.14
N LEU A 68 3.63 -8.01 3.35
CA LEU A 68 2.53 -7.60 4.22
C LEU A 68 3.01 -7.43 5.67
N THR A 69 3.68 -8.44 6.21
CA THR A 69 4.22 -8.42 7.58
C THR A 69 5.30 -7.34 7.75
N ALA A 70 6.23 -7.24 6.79
CA ALA A 70 7.28 -6.24 6.79
C ALA A 70 6.73 -4.80 6.74
N ALA A 71 5.62 -4.58 6.02
CA ALA A 71 4.96 -3.28 5.97
C ALA A 71 4.39 -2.87 7.33
N PHE A 72 3.77 -3.77 8.09
CA PHE A 72 3.33 -3.48 9.47
C PHE A 72 4.50 -3.21 10.39
N SER A 73 5.58 -3.99 10.30
CA SER A 73 6.80 -3.76 11.07
C SER A 73 7.40 -2.39 10.78
N ALA A 74 7.48 -2.00 9.51
CA ALA A 74 8.00 -0.68 9.11
C ALA A 74 7.04 0.48 9.46
N ALA A 75 5.72 0.24 9.43
CA ALA A 75 4.75 1.25 9.77
C ALA A 75 4.69 1.56 11.27
N MET A 76 4.72 0.53 12.13
CA MET A 76 4.40 0.68 13.55
C MET A 76 5.06 -0.35 14.48
N GLY A 77 6.06 -1.09 14.02
CA GLY A 77 6.76 -2.11 14.81
C GLY A 77 6.12 -3.49 14.77
N GLY A 78 4.95 -3.64 14.15
CA GLY A 78 4.21 -4.89 14.03
C GLY A 78 2.70 -4.67 14.00
N PRO A 79 1.91 -5.73 13.85
CA PRO A 79 0.45 -5.65 14.00
C PRO A 79 0.07 -5.20 15.42
N PRO A 80 -0.97 -4.38 15.59
CA PRO A 80 -1.44 -3.97 16.91
C PRO A 80 -2.11 -5.14 17.64
N ASP A 81 -1.80 -5.30 18.93
CA ASP A 81 -2.37 -6.36 19.78
C ASP A 81 -3.76 -6.02 20.32
N ASP A 82 -4.14 -4.74 20.26
CA ASP A 82 -5.41 -4.21 20.78
C ASP A 82 -6.56 -4.26 19.76
N LEU A 83 -6.30 -4.71 18.53
CA LEU A 83 -7.27 -4.82 17.45
C LEU A 83 -7.36 -6.25 16.89
N SER A 84 -8.56 -6.61 16.42
CA SER A 84 -8.70 -7.77 15.54
C SER A 84 -8.13 -7.42 14.16
N VAL A 85 -6.98 -8.02 13.80
CA VAL A 85 -6.33 -7.79 12.51
C VAL A 85 -6.35 -9.07 11.69
N GLN A 86 -7.02 -9.01 10.54
CA GLN A 86 -6.97 -10.07 9.54
C GLN A 86 -6.01 -9.71 8.41
N MET A 87 -5.01 -10.53 8.17
CA MET A 87 -4.05 -10.37 7.08
C MET A 87 -4.41 -11.27 5.91
N ILE A 88 -4.64 -10.68 4.75
CA ILE A 88 -5.11 -11.38 3.54
C ILE A 88 -4.14 -11.14 2.39
N VAL A 89 -3.68 -12.24 1.79
CA VAL A 89 -2.90 -12.22 0.54
C VAL A 89 -3.73 -12.85 -0.56
N CYS A 90 -3.99 -12.11 -1.63
CA CYS A 90 -4.83 -12.56 -2.73
C CYS A 90 -4.11 -12.46 -4.09
N GLU A 91 -4.31 -13.48 -4.92
CA GLU A 91 -3.94 -13.39 -6.34
C GLU A 91 -4.98 -12.56 -7.09
N GLY A 92 -4.53 -11.51 -7.78
CA GLY A 92 -5.38 -10.66 -8.61
C GLY A 92 -4.85 -9.25 -8.75
N LEU A 93 -5.52 -8.46 -9.59
CA LEU A 93 -5.21 -7.05 -9.74
C LEU A 93 -5.59 -6.30 -8.46
N PRO A 94 -4.69 -5.48 -7.88
CA PRO A 94 -4.92 -4.83 -6.60
C PRO A 94 -6.25 -4.09 -6.49
N GLU A 95 -6.63 -3.36 -7.54
CA GLU A 95 -7.88 -2.60 -7.58
C GLU A 95 -9.13 -3.48 -7.51
N LYS A 96 -9.10 -4.67 -8.12
CA LYS A 96 -10.21 -5.61 -8.09
C LYS A 96 -10.30 -6.33 -6.75
N VAL A 97 -9.15 -6.75 -6.22
CA VAL A 97 -9.08 -7.43 -4.93
C VAL A 97 -9.56 -6.49 -3.81
N LEU A 98 -9.11 -5.24 -3.79
CA LEU A 98 -9.50 -4.27 -2.76
C LEU A 98 -11.01 -4.00 -2.76
N VAL A 99 -11.61 -3.79 -3.95
CA VAL A 99 -13.05 -3.57 -4.05
C VAL A 99 -13.84 -4.82 -3.66
N ALA A 100 -13.33 -6.01 -3.95
CA ALA A 100 -13.97 -7.26 -3.56
C ALA A 100 -13.89 -7.51 -2.04
N GLN A 101 -12.83 -7.06 -1.38
CA GLN A 101 -12.69 -7.17 0.08
C GLN A 101 -13.53 -6.12 0.82
N ALA A 102 -13.63 -4.89 0.29
CA ALA A 102 -14.44 -3.81 0.82
C ALA A 102 -15.82 -3.81 0.15
N ASP A 103 -16.60 -4.87 0.38
CA ASP A 103 -17.85 -5.14 -0.33
C ASP A 103 -19.12 -4.64 0.37
N ARG A 104 -19.01 -4.19 1.64
CA ARG A 104 -20.12 -3.69 2.44
C ARG A 104 -20.18 -2.16 2.41
N ALA A 105 -21.40 -1.61 2.48
CA ALA A 105 -21.61 -0.17 2.49
C ALA A 105 -21.07 0.53 3.75
N ASP A 106 -20.95 -0.19 4.85
CA ASP A 106 -20.41 0.25 6.14
C ASP A 106 -18.90 0.01 6.30
N ASP A 107 -18.22 -0.52 5.28
CA ASP A 107 -16.76 -0.60 5.25
C ASP A 107 -16.12 0.79 5.08
N LEU A 108 -14.86 0.87 5.48
CA LEU A 108 -13.95 1.96 5.11
C LEU A 108 -12.75 1.37 4.36
N LEU A 109 -12.61 1.72 3.09
CA LEU A 109 -11.45 1.33 2.29
C LEU A 109 -10.36 2.40 2.40
N VAL A 110 -9.18 2.02 2.90
CA VAL A 110 -8.01 2.91 3.07
C VAL A 110 -6.91 2.50 2.11
N ILE A 111 -6.41 3.43 1.31
CA ILE A 111 -5.32 3.19 0.37
C ILE A 111 -4.31 4.33 0.37
N GLY A 112 -3.03 4.02 0.17
CA GLY A 112 -2.00 5.03 -0.02
C GLY A 112 -2.16 5.74 -1.38
N ALA A 113 -1.97 7.06 -1.38
CA ALA A 113 -1.96 7.83 -2.61
C ALA A 113 -0.84 7.38 -3.55
N PRO A 114 -1.03 7.48 -4.87
CA PRO A 114 0.04 7.22 -5.82
C PRO A 114 1.16 8.23 -5.62
N GLU A 115 2.40 7.76 -5.55
CA GLU A 115 3.55 8.64 -5.58
C GLU A 115 3.66 9.24 -6.99
N SER A 116 3.79 10.57 -7.08
CA SER A 116 3.98 11.26 -8.35
C SER A 116 5.28 10.78 -9.02
N GLY A 117 5.16 10.23 -10.22
CA GLY A 117 6.25 9.60 -10.97
C GLY A 117 5.68 8.49 -11.86
N TRP A 118 6.44 7.97 -12.75
CA TRP A 118 6.13 7.08 -13.87
C TRP A 118 5.32 5.80 -13.59
N HIS A 119 4.75 5.63 -12.40
CA HIS A 119 3.92 4.47 -12.06
C HIS A 119 2.42 4.74 -12.30
N LEU A 120 2.02 4.81 -13.56
CA LEU A 120 0.63 4.88 -14.02
C LEU A 120 -0.29 3.85 -13.33
N ASN A 121 0.23 2.69 -12.96
CA ASN A 121 -0.54 1.61 -12.34
C ASN A 121 -1.15 1.97 -10.99
N ARG A 122 -0.55 2.87 -10.19
CA ARG A 122 -1.10 3.25 -8.88
C ARG A 122 -2.25 4.24 -8.96
N THR A 123 -2.22 5.12 -9.98
CA THR A 123 -3.36 5.99 -10.28
C THR A 123 -4.57 5.16 -10.72
N VAL A 124 -4.34 4.02 -11.39
CA VAL A 124 -5.39 3.09 -11.77
C VAL A 124 -6.11 2.52 -10.54
N VAL A 125 -5.38 2.09 -9.49
CA VAL A 125 -5.99 1.56 -8.25
C VAL A 125 -6.93 2.58 -7.62
N VAL A 126 -6.46 3.81 -7.37
CA VAL A 126 -7.29 4.87 -6.76
C VAL A 126 -8.53 5.16 -7.60
N ARG A 127 -8.35 5.35 -8.91
CA ARG A 127 -9.47 5.65 -9.83
C ARG A 127 -10.48 4.52 -9.91
N TYR A 128 -10.02 3.29 -9.92
CA TYR A 128 -10.90 2.13 -9.97
C TYR A 128 -11.70 2.00 -8.67
N CYS A 129 -11.02 2.08 -7.51
CA CYS A 129 -11.68 2.05 -6.22
C CYS A 129 -12.70 3.18 -6.07
N ALA A 130 -12.35 4.42 -6.45
CA ALA A 130 -13.26 5.56 -6.39
C ALA A 130 -14.54 5.40 -7.24
N ARG A 131 -14.46 4.62 -8.33
CA ARG A 131 -15.61 4.36 -9.22
C ARG A 131 -16.42 3.13 -8.84
N ARG A 132 -15.82 2.17 -8.16
CA ARG A 132 -16.40 0.84 -7.97
C ARG A 132 -16.64 0.45 -6.53
N ALA A 133 -15.97 1.08 -5.56
CA ALA A 133 -16.22 0.81 -4.16
C ALA A 133 -17.65 1.23 -3.78
N ARG A 134 -18.32 0.40 -3.01
CA ARG A 134 -19.66 0.67 -2.47
C ARG A 134 -19.61 1.30 -1.08
N CYS A 135 -18.42 1.41 -0.54
CA CYS A 135 -18.11 1.95 0.78
C CYS A 135 -17.37 3.30 0.68
N ARG A 136 -17.10 3.89 1.83
CA ARG A 136 -16.25 5.08 1.93
C ARG A 136 -14.81 4.75 1.53
N LEU A 137 -14.18 5.65 0.78
CA LEU A 137 -12.79 5.53 0.35
C LEU A 137 -11.96 6.66 0.98
N LEU A 138 -10.88 6.28 1.65
CA LEU A 138 -9.88 7.20 2.19
C LEU A 138 -8.55 7.01 1.47
N VAL A 139 -8.07 8.08 0.83
CA VAL A 139 -6.78 8.08 0.13
C VAL A 139 -5.76 8.86 0.96
N VAL A 140 -4.73 8.17 1.44
CA VAL A 140 -3.74 8.72 2.38
C VAL A 140 -2.50 9.19 1.61
N PRO A 141 -2.15 10.48 1.68
CA PRO A 141 -0.94 10.99 1.05
C PRO A 141 0.33 10.50 1.78
N PRO A 142 1.50 10.54 1.11
CA PRO A 142 2.77 10.30 1.80
C PRO A 142 3.01 11.41 2.85
N PRO A 143 3.78 11.11 3.91
CA PRO A 143 4.14 12.09 4.93
C PRO A 143 4.75 13.38 4.33
N GLU A 144 4.52 14.53 4.97
CA GLU A 144 4.97 15.83 4.45
C GLU A 144 6.47 15.91 4.21
N LEU A 145 7.29 15.36 5.10
CA LEU A 145 8.74 15.30 4.94
C LEU A 145 9.16 14.58 3.64
N ALA A 146 8.43 13.53 3.26
CA ALA A 146 8.66 12.83 2.00
C ALA A 146 8.23 13.67 0.78
N ARG A 147 7.27 14.58 0.94
CA ARG A 147 6.82 15.51 -0.09
C ARG A 147 7.83 16.64 -0.31
N VAL A 148 8.35 17.22 0.77
CA VAL A 148 9.38 18.30 0.74
C VAL A 148 10.67 17.80 0.10
N GLY A 149 11.15 16.60 0.44
CA GLY A 149 12.35 16.00 -0.14
C GLY A 149 12.26 15.77 -1.67
N ARG A 150 11.06 15.72 -2.24
CA ARG A 150 10.82 15.51 -3.69
C ARG A 150 10.70 16.78 -4.50
N THR A 151 10.27 17.89 -3.89
CA THR A 151 10.05 19.18 -4.58
C THR A 151 11.12 20.22 -4.25
N GLY A 152 11.97 19.96 -3.27
CA GLY A 152 12.93 20.94 -2.75
C GLY A 152 14.26 20.99 -3.51
N SER A 153 14.91 22.18 -3.46
CA SER A 153 16.28 22.40 -3.93
C SER A 153 17.29 21.47 -3.22
N LEU A 154 16.99 21.06 -1.99
CA LEU A 154 17.83 20.19 -1.16
C LEU A 154 18.02 18.81 -1.78
N ALA A 155 16.96 18.20 -2.32
CA ALA A 155 17.05 16.89 -3.00
C ALA A 155 17.89 16.99 -4.29
N ARG A 156 17.85 18.12 -4.97
CA ARG A 156 18.69 18.40 -6.15
C ARG A 156 20.15 18.63 -5.76
N SER A 157 20.42 19.33 -4.65
CA SER A 157 21.77 19.53 -4.12
C SER A 157 22.40 18.23 -3.66
N LEU A 158 21.70 17.42 -2.87
CA LEU A 158 22.17 16.12 -2.40
C LEU A 158 22.44 15.14 -3.55
N ARG A 159 21.59 15.13 -4.60
CA ARG A 159 21.88 14.33 -5.80
C ARG A 159 23.12 14.80 -6.54
N ARG A 160 23.33 16.11 -6.69
CA ARG A 160 24.54 16.64 -7.33
C ARG A 160 25.82 16.31 -6.55
N GLU A 161 25.75 16.37 -5.22
CA GLU A 161 26.87 15.97 -4.36
C GLU A 161 27.14 14.47 -4.45
N ALA A 162 26.10 13.62 -4.39
CA ALA A 162 26.24 12.18 -4.55
C ALA A 162 26.81 11.80 -5.92
N ASP A 163 26.36 12.44 -7.00
CA ASP A 163 26.89 12.22 -8.36
C ASP A 163 28.34 12.76 -8.47
N GLY A 164 28.70 13.81 -7.74
CA GLY A 164 30.07 14.33 -7.65
C GLY A 164 31.01 13.34 -6.96
N PHE A 165 30.61 12.75 -5.85
CA PHE A 165 31.37 11.72 -5.13
C PHE A 165 31.52 10.43 -5.97
N ALA A 166 30.48 10.00 -6.67
CA ALA A 166 30.55 8.81 -7.54
C ALA A 166 31.55 8.99 -8.69
N ARG A 167 31.61 10.18 -9.30
CA ARG A 167 32.56 10.48 -10.38
C ARG A 167 34.01 10.65 -9.88
N ALA A 168 34.21 11.18 -8.68
CA ALA A 168 35.54 11.32 -8.09
C ALA A 168 36.18 9.97 -7.72
N ASN A 169 35.36 8.95 -7.43
CA ASN A 169 35.82 7.60 -7.06
C ASN A 169 36.08 6.66 -8.26
N VAL A 170 35.65 7.01 -9.46
CA VAL A 170 35.88 6.23 -10.69
C VAL A 170 37.22 6.59 -11.38
N ASN A 171 37.83 7.71 -10.96
CA ASN A 171 39.09 8.23 -11.55
C ASN A 171 40.32 8.04 -10.66
N ARG A 172 40.33 7.04 -9.77
CA ARG A 172 41.51 6.62 -9.01
C ARG A 172 41.92 5.20 -9.30
#